data_d52e06d698ce8001da9b79547713b9d7
#
_entry.id   d52e06d698ce8001da9b79547713b9d7
#
_cell.length_a   1.000
_cell.length_b   1.000
_cell.length_c   1.000
_cell.angle_alpha   90.00
_cell.angle_beta   90.00
_cell.angle_gamma   90.00
#
_symmetry.space_group_name_H-M   'P 1'
#
loop_
_entity.id
_entity.type
_entity.pdbx_description
1 polymer ?
#
loop_
_entity_poly.entity_id
_entity_poly.type
_entity_poly.pdbx_seq_one_letter_code
_entity_poly.pdbx_strand_id
1 'polypeptide(L)'
;TILKIMENLISYEKITGTTGMSNISNCTSYVTKIGSFAICSMNISVITDYTKAVIKSPVAFKEGVFITIEDNNGDLYSTNRQQVIGWYNPATQTFEASNINAGFTVLLIGRI
;
A
#
# COMPACT_ATOMS: atom_id res chain seq x y z
N THR A 1 1.76 33.66 3.70
CA THR A 1 1.87 33.67 2.24
C THR A 1 1.18 32.46 1.62
N ILE A 2 0.77 32.57 0.40
CA ILE A 2 0.16 31.44 -0.35
C ILE A 2 1.10 30.25 -0.42
N LEU A 3 2.41 30.49 -0.61
CA LEU A 3 3.40 29.41 -0.66
C LEU A 3 3.43 28.60 0.66
N LYS A 4 3.41 29.27 1.80
CA LYS A 4 3.37 28.59 3.10
C LYS A 4 2.09 27.78 3.30
N ILE A 5 0.96 28.30 2.85
CA ILE A 5 -0.30 27.56 2.90
C ILE A 5 -0.22 26.30 2.05
N MET A 6 0.33 26.38 0.86
CA MET A 6 0.52 25.23 -0.03
C MET A 6 1.48 24.20 0.55
N GLU A 7 2.60 24.63 1.15
CA GLU A 7 3.55 23.74 1.81
C GLU A 7 2.92 22.97 2.97
N ASN A 8 1.99 23.59 3.72
CA ASN A 8 1.29 22.95 4.81
C ASN A 8 0.19 21.97 4.35
N LEU A 9 -0.30 22.12 3.09
CA LEU A 9 -1.35 21.26 2.53
C LEU A 9 -0.80 20.01 1.85
N ILE A 10 0.47 20.02 1.47
CA ILE A 10 1.13 18.93 0.76
C ILE A 10 2.31 18.46 1.58
N SER A 11 2.36 17.18 1.87
CA SER A 11 3.49 16.54 2.53
C SER A 11 3.90 15.26 1.79
N TYR A 12 5.18 14.92 1.93
CA TYR A 12 5.76 13.72 1.34
C TYR A 12 6.61 13.01 2.39
N GLU A 13 6.50 11.68 2.46
CA GLU A 13 7.23 10.88 3.42
C GLU A 13 7.58 9.51 2.84
N LYS A 14 8.79 9.04 3.13
CA LYS A 14 9.23 7.67 2.85
C LYS A 14 9.25 6.88 4.17
N ILE A 15 8.55 5.75 4.20
CA ILE A 15 8.42 4.92 5.39
C ILE A 15 8.87 3.50 5.04
N THR A 16 9.76 2.93 5.85
CA THR A 16 10.21 1.54 5.70
C THR A 16 9.82 0.72 6.92
N GLY A 17 9.50 -0.54 6.71
CA GLY A 17 9.21 -1.49 7.78
C GLY A 17 8.02 -2.38 7.49
N THR A 18 7.92 -3.45 8.27
CA THR A 18 6.87 -4.48 8.12
C THR A 18 6.03 -4.68 9.37
N THR A 19 6.08 -3.74 10.32
CA THR A 19 5.31 -3.83 11.57
C THR A 19 3.82 -3.96 11.30
N GLY A 20 3.19 -4.94 11.91
CA GLY A 20 1.76 -5.21 11.73
C GLY A 20 1.42 -5.96 10.44
N MET A 21 2.41 -6.43 9.71
CA MET A 21 2.24 -7.20 8.47
C MET A 21 2.47 -8.70 8.70
N SER A 22 1.93 -9.52 7.81
CA SER A 22 2.10 -10.97 7.79
C SER A 22 2.55 -11.42 6.41
N ASN A 23 3.55 -12.30 6.35
CA ASN A 23 4.16 -12.84 5.13
C ASN A 23 4.88 -11.77 4.27
N ILE A 24 5.31 -10.70 4.88
CA ILE A 24 6.04 -9.62 4.20
C ILE A 24 7.46 -9.55 4.76
N SER A 25 8.46 -9.68 3.89
CA SER A 25 9.88 -9.61 4.27
C SER A 25 10.44 -8.20 4.21
N ASN A 26 9.91 -7.36 3.32
CA ASN A 26 10.38 -6.00 3.13
C ASN A 26 9.27 -5.12 2.58
N CYS A 27 9.20 -3.88 3.04
CA CYS A 27 8.23 -2.91 2.57
C CYS A 27 8.81 -1.50 2.64
N THR A 28 8.77 -0.80 1.52
CA THR A 28 9.08 0.62 1.45
C THR A 28 7.88 1.36 0.89
N SER A 29 7.38 2.33 1.63
CA SER A 29 6.19 3.10 1.28
C SER A 29 6.56 4.55 1.00
N TYR A 30 5.92 5.12 -0.01
CA TYR A 30 6.02 6.53 -0.37
C TYR A 30 4.64 7.15 -0.24
N VAL A 31 4.50 8.09 0.67
CA VAL A 31 3.21 8.70 1.02
C VAL A 31 3.21 10.16 0.63
N THR A 32 2.21 10.56 -0.14
CA THR A 32 1.90 11.96 -0.44
C THR A 32 0.53 12.29 0.13
N LYS A 33 0.48 13.31 0.98
CA LYS A 33 -0.78 13.82 1.55
C LYS A 33 -1.08 15.18 0.96
N ILE A 34 -2.33 15.35 0.51
CA ILE A 34 -2.83 16.61 -0.06
C ILE A 34 -4.16 16.92 0.64
N GLY A 35 -4.11 17.82 1.64
CA GLY A 35 -5.29 18.12 2.46
C GLY A 35 -5.84 16.87 3.16
N SER A 36 -7.09 16.51 2.88
CA SER A 36 -7.78 15.34 3.43
C SER A 36 -7.66 14.09 2.56
N PHE A 37 -6.68 14.04 1.68
CA PHE A 37 -6.50 12.99 0.69
C PHE A 37 -5.06 12.48 0.72
N ALA A 38 -4.83 11.20 0.49
CA ALA A 38 -3.50 10.64 0.42
C ALA A 38 -3.34 9.63 -0.70
N ILE A 39 -2.12 9.58 -1.25
CA ILE A 39 -1.67 8.59 -2.21
C ILE A 39 -0.48 7.87 -1.57
N CYS A 40 -0.55 6.55 -1.52
CA CYS A 40 0.50 5.72 -0.94
C CYS A 40 0.93 4.66 -1.94
N SER A 41 2.21 4.65 -2.29
CA SER A 41 2.81 3.62 -3.13
C SER A 41 3.72 2.75 -2.26
N MET A 42 3.54 1.42 -2.30
CA MET A 42 4.28 0.49 -1.45
C MET A 42 4.99 -0.55 -2.30
N ASN A 43 6.32 -0.61 -2.19
CA ASN A 43 7.14 -1.67 -2.77
C ASN A 43 7.32 -2.77 -1.74
N ILE A 44 6.86 -3.97 -2.06
CA ILE A 44 6.73 -5.06 -1.09
C ILE A 44 7.40 -6.32 -1.62
N SER A 45 8.10 -7.02 -0.74
CA SER A 45 8.62 -8.36 -0.97
C SER A 45 8.02 -9.33 0.03
N VAL A 46 7.73 -10.56 -0.42
CA VAL A 46 7.09 -11.59 0.40
C VAL A 46 8.09 -12.60 0.96
N ILE A 47 7.69 -13.27 2.04
CA ILE A 47 8.46 -14.38 2.62
C ILE A 47 8.13 -15.68 1.88
N THR A 48 6.86 -15.98 1.69
CA THR A 48 6.39 -17.21 1.03
C THR A 48 5.52 -16.84 -0.16
N ASP A 49 5.92 -17.31 -1.35
CA ASP A 49 5.21 -17.04 -2.60
C ASP A 49 3.86 -17.77 -2.66
N TYR A 50 2.94 -17.22 -3.45
CA TYR A 50 1.62 -17.79 -3.78
C TYR A 50 0.74 -18.05 -2.56
N THR A 51 0.93 -17.29 -1.50
CA THR A 51 0.12 -17.37 -0.28
C THR A 51 -0.49 -16.02 0.06
N LYS A 52 -1.26 -16.02 1.14
CA LYS A 52 -1.93 -14.84 1.65
C LYS A 52 -0.96 -13.96 2.44
N ALA A 53 -1.13 -12.66 2.35
CA ALA A 53 -0.41 -11.69 3.17
C ALA A 53 -1.35 -10.68 3.77
N VAL A 54 -0.98 -10.15 4.92
CA VAL A 54 -1.63 -8.99 5.54
C VAL A 54 -0.68 -7.80 5.39
N ILE A 55 -1.17 -6.74 4.78
CA ILE A 55 -0.39 -5.53 4.49
C ILE A 55 -0.97 -4.39 5.31
N LYS A 56 -0.11 -3.70 6.04
CA LYS A 56 -0.50 -2.54 6.83
C LYS A 56 -0.11 -1.26 6.09
N SER A 57 -1.10 -0.39 5.87
CA SER A 57 -0.88 0.94 5.32
C SER A 57 -0.16 1.82 6.35
N PRO A 58 0.86 2.61 5.93
CA PRO A 58 1.45 3.61 6.82
C PRO A 58 0.53 4.81 7.05
N VAL A 59 -0.58 4.88 6.33
CA VAL A 59 -1.55 5.98 6.39
C VAL A 59 -2.86 5.46 6.97
N ALA A 60 -3.44 6.22 7.89
CA ALA A 60 -4.75 5.93 8.45
C ALA A 60 -5.85 6.48 7.53
N PHE A 61 -6.21 5.71 6.52
CA PHE A 61 -7.34 6.05 5.64
C PHE A 61 -8.66 5.91 6.39
N LYS A 62 -9.57 6.84 6.16
CA LYS A 62 -10.90 6.83 6.80
C LYS A 62 -11.95 6.17 5.93
N GLU A 63 -11.96 6.46 4.64
CA GLU A 63 -12.97 5.98 3.71
C GLU A 63 -12.52 6.13 2.26
N GLY A 64 -13.25 5.50 1.35
CA GLY A 64 -13.05 5.67 -0.09
C GLY A 64 -11.68 5.17 -0.55
N VAL A 65 -11.18 4.08 0.04
CA VAL A 65 -9.85 3.57 -0.29
C VAL A 65 -9.90 2.75 -1.56
N PHE A 66 -9.15 3.20 -2.56
CA PHE A 66 -8.86 2.45 -3.77
C PHE A 66 -7.52 1.73 -3.60
N ILE A 67 -7.49 0.43 -3.94
CA ILE A 67 -6.29 -0.39 -3.83
C ILE A 67 -6.06 -1.10 -5.15
N THR A 68 -4.84 -1.02 -5.67
CA THR A 68 -4.41 -1.84 -6.81
C THR A 68 -3.05 -2.47 -6.54
N ILE A 69 -2.83 -3.66 -7.11
CA ILE A 69 -1.58 -4.42 -6.97
C ILE A 69 -1.03 -4.72 -8.35
N GLU A 70 0.26 -4.47 -8.53
CA GLU A 70 1.00 -4.79 -9.74
C GLU A 70 2.20 -5.68 -9.43
N ASP A 71 2.39 -6.73 -10.24
CA ASP A 71 3.55 -7.59 -10.15
C ASP A 71 4.79 -6.88 -10.71
N ASN A 72 5.85 -6.81 -9.90
CA ASN A 72 7.11 -6.19 -10.32
C ASN A 72 7.90 -7.04 -11.32
N ASN A 73 7.58 -8.31 -11.45
CA ASN A 73 8.29 -9.22 -12.36
C ASN A 73 7.85 -9.08 -13.82
N GLY A 74 6.74 -8.39 -14.08
CA GLY A 74 6.27 -8.17 -15.45
C GLY A 74 5.84 -9.44 -16.18
N ASP A 75 5.46 -10.48 -15.44
CA ASP A 75 5.05 -11.76 -16.02
C ASP A 75 3.62 -11.68 -16.55
N LEU A 76 3.51 -11.47 -17.85
CA LEU A 76 2.21 -11.36 -18.54
C LEU A 76 1.49 -12.70 -18.70
N TYR A 77 2.19 -13.80 -18.46
CA TYR A 77 1.67 -15.16 -18.68
C TYR A 77 1.34 -15.90 -17.40
N SER A 78 1.57 -15.29 -16.24
CA SER A 78 1.25 -15.91 -14.96
C SER A 78 -0.26 -16.11 -14.82
N THR A 79 -0.67 -17.33 -14.48
CA THR A 79 -2.05 -17.63 -14.11
C THR A 79 -2.38 -17.27 -12.67
N ASN A 80 -1.35 -17.05 -11.85
CA ASN A 80 -1.47 -16.66 -10.45
C ASN A 80 -1.36 -15.15 -10.33
N ARG A 81 -2.51 -14.49 -10.36
CA ARG A 81 -2.56 -13.03 -10.25
C ARG A 81 -2.69 -12.61 -8.80
N GLN A 82 -1.95 -11.60 -8.41
CA GLN A 82 -2.12 -10.97 -7.11
C GLN A 82 -3.48 -10.29 -7.03
N GLN A 83 -4.15 -10.50 -5.92
CA GLN A 83 -5.50 -9.97 -5.71
C GLN A 83 -5.62 -9.40 -4.31
N VAL A 84 -6.30 -8.27 -4.19
CA VAL A 84 -6.77 -7.76 -2.91
C VAL A 84 -7.99 -8.57 -2.49
N ILE A 85 -8.00 -9.05 -1.27
CA ILE A 85 -9.12 -9.81 -0.71
C ILE A 85 -9.82 -8.92 0.32
N GLY A 86 -11.14 -8.74 0.13
CA GLY A 86 -11.97 -8.00 1.07
C GLY A 86 -11.74 -6.49 1.01
N TRP A 87 -12.02 -5.84 2.11
CA TRP A 87 -12.02 -4.38 2.23
C TRP A 87 -10.84 -3.91 3.08
N TYR A 88 -10.39 -2.69 2.82
CA TYR A 88 -9.49 -2.01 3.74
C TYR A 88 -10.16 -1.85 5.10
N ASN A 89 -9.46 -2.25 6.16
CA ASN A 89 -9.95 -2.13 7.53
C ASN A 89 -9.36 -0.87 8.19
N PRO A 90 -10.15 0.19 8.38
CA PRO A 90 -9.65 1.43 8.99
C PRO A 90 -9.19 1.26 10.43
N ALA A 91 -9.79 0.32 11.18
CA ALA A 91 -9.45 0.11 12.58
C ALA A 91 -8.03 -0.44 12.77
N THR A 92 -7.58 -1.29 11.86
CA THR A 92 -6.25 -1.90 11.89
C THR A 92 -5.31 -1.31 10.84
N GLN A 93 -5.80 -0.51 9.92
CA GLN A 93 -5.08 0.04 8.76
C GLN A 93 -4.54 -1.05 7.84
N THR A 94 -5.23 -2.18 7.76
CA THR A 94 -4.77 -3.35 7.01
C THR A 94 -5.71 -3.75 5.90
N PHE A 95 -5.15 -4.44 4.93
CA PHE A 95 -5.89 -5.19 3.92
C PHE A 95 -5.17 -6.51 3.64
N GLU A 96 -5.85 -7.44 3.01
CA GLU A 96 -5.30 -8.74 2.67
C GLU A 96 -5.08 -8.85 1.17
N ALA A 97 -4.01 -9.56 0.79
CA ALA A 97 -3.72 -9.91 -0.58
C ALA A 97 -3.49 -11.42 -0.69
N SER A 98 -3.83 -11.99 -1.84
CA SER A 98 -3.61 -13.42 -2.13
C SER A 98 -2.78 -13.59 -3.40
N ASN A 99 -2.26 -14.81 -3.58
CA ASN A 99 -1.43 -15.19 -4.73
C ASN A 99 -0.25 -14.25 -4.98
N ILE A 100 0.27 -13.67 -3.92
CA ILE A 100 1.41 -12.76 -4.00
C ILE A 100 2.67 -13.55 -4.32
N ASN A 101 3.54 -12.95 -5.14
CA ASN A 101 4.75 -13.59 -5.61
C ASN A 101 5.92 -12.61 -5.59
N ALA A 102 7.06 -13.03 -5.05
CA ALA A 102 8.33 -12.31 -5.01
C ALA A 102 8.18 -10.84 -4.59
N GLY A 103 8.15 -9.93 -5.55
CA GLY A 103 7.99 -8.50 -5.31
C GLY A 103 6.79 -7.94 -6.06
N PHE A 104 6.08 -7.02 -5.42
CA PHE A 104 4.95 -6.33 -6.02
C PHE A 104 4.83 -4.90 -5.51
N THR A 105 4.08 -4.10 -6.22
CA THR A 105 3.78 -2.72 -5.84
C THR A 105 2.29 -2.58 -5.56
N VAL A 106 1.97 -1.94 -4.45
CA VAL A 106 0.60 -1.60 -4.07
C VAL A 106 0.42 -0.10 -4.18
N LEU A 107 -0.68 0.33 -4.76
CA LEU A 107 -1.10 1.72 -4.76
C LEU A 107 -2.40 1.85 -3.98
N LEU A 108 -2.40 2.74 -2.99
CA LEU A 108 -3.56 3.09 -2.18
C LEU A 108 -3.87 4.56 -2.38
N ILE A 109 -5.13 4.87 -2.62
CA ILE A 109 -5.61 6.24 -2.76
C ILE A 109 -6.89 6.36 -1.94
N GLY A 110 -6.99 7.36 -1.08
CA GLY A 110 -8.18 7.53 -0.26
C GLY A 110 -8.17 8.77 0.61
N ARG A 111 -9.20 8.89 1.42
CA ARG A 111 -9.40 10.02 2.35
C ARG A 111 -8.76 9.74 3.71
N ILE A 112 -8.21 10.78 4.27
CA ILE A 112 -7.57 10.75 5.59
C ILE A 112 -8.18 11.74 6.56
#